data_d82ebb62de0ce6cfbf90fb9110d52303
#
_entry.id   d82ebb62de0ce6cfbf90fb9110d52303
#
_cell.length_a   1.000
_cell.length_b   1.000
_cell.length_c   1.000
_cell.angle_alpha   90.00
_cell.angle_beta   90.00
_cell.angle_gamma   90.00
#
_symmetry.space_group_name_H-M   'P 1'
#
loop_
_entity.id
_entity.type
_entity.pdbx_description
1 polymer ?
#
loop_
_entity_poly.entity_id
_entity_poly.type
_entity_poly.pdbx_seq_one_letter_code
_entity_poly.pdbx_strand_id
1 'polypeptide(L)'
;MLWLYLHFPHLLLDHIRRSREDQGALVIVEGSGQRVIQACPEARTQGIRTGMRLKTAISLAPDLGMVRADASREARILEDQARWLYRYAAHIVLVPPDGMLAEVGSLQKLYGGLPAVWQTVEQGLNERQLNAWIGIGYTPLAARLIARAGKGECTSDKGHIQRALSQMPLLAAEFDEKACTRLQRLGLNTLGEVFDLPPSELARRLSPELLAYIQKLQGTRADPRTPWQPPHSFRQQADFVQEIEHTQGLLFPLQRMLTELEEDLCWRQQDTDSLRLVLKHRHSEPTRLHIRTSGPEHRADNFINLIRLRLEQHSLQAPVISLMLSVKRFLSREAPSGQDLLGETQDLNEAWHTLISRLQARLGEKALRQLSPQADHRPERAWSASEVLRKTRTPLKPVEELPRRPLWLLKGPQPLTEAPVAWFAGPERISGGWWDGQRVHRDYYIAQLHSGQLAWVFRDAREGWFVHGWFG
;
A
#
# COMPACT_ATOMS: atom_id res chain seq x y z
N MET A 1 -30.14 6.23 -12.34
CA MET A 1 -28.71 6.11 -12.04
C MET A 1 -27.93 6.91 -13.07
N LEU A 2 -26.86 7.58 -12.67
CA LEU A 2 -25.94 8.28 -13.56
C LEU A 2 -24.58 7.61 -13.47
N TRP A 3 -24.03 7.23 -14.61
CA TRP A 3 -22.77 6.49 -14.70
C TRP A 3 -21.68 7.37 -15.28
N LEU A 4 -20.50 7.29 -14.70
CA LEU A 4 -19.25 7.83 -15.21
C LEU A 4 -18.41 6.65 -15.72
N TYR A 5 -17.84 6.77 -16.91
CA TYR A 5 -16.88 5.82 -17.45
C TYR A 5 -15.53 6.47 -17.64
N LEU A 6 -14.49 5.79 -17.18
CA LEU A 6 -13.10 6.14 -17.45
C LEU A 6 -12.54 5.17 -18.48
N HIS A 7 -12.10 5.69 -19.62
CA HIS A 7 -11.39 4.94 -20.64
C HIS A 7 -9.91 5.33 -20.64
N PHE A 8 -9.04 4.36 -20.49
CA PHE A 8 -7.58 4.54 -20.44
C PHE A 8 -6.94 4.04 -21.73
N PRO A 9 -6.81 4.86 -22.78
CA PRO A 9 -6.29 4.40 -24.07
C PRO A 9 -4.82 3.95 -24.02
N HIS A 10 -4.09 4.36 -22.99
CA HIS A 10 -2.66 4.09 -22.83
C HIS A 10 -2.31 3.59 -21.41
N LEU A 11 -3.17 2.80 -20.78
CA LEU A 11 -3.07 2.39 -19.37
C LEU A 11 -1.69 1.83 -19.00
N LEU A 12 -1.20 0.87 -19.78
CA LEU A 12 0.11 0.24 -19.53
C LEU A 12 1.26 1.22 -19.75
N LEU A 13 1.20 2.01 -20.81
CA LEU A 13 2.22 3.02 -21.15
C LEU A 13 2.33 4.07 -20.05
N ASP A 14 1.20 4.64 -19.63
CA ASP A 14 1.16 5.67 -18.59
C ASP A 14 1.65 5.11 -17.24
N HIS A 15 1.23 3.88 -16.89
CA HIS A 15 1.68 3.22 -15.67
C HIS A 15 3.21 3.05 -15.62
N ILE A 16 3.83 2.69 -16.73
CA ILE A 16 5.28 2.53 -16.79
C ILE A 16 5.97 3.89 -16.72
N ARG A 17 5.48 4.88 -17.48
CA ARG A 17 6.05 6.23 -17.49
C ARG A 17 6.11 6.89 -16.12
N ARG A 18 5.03 6.78 -15.33
CA ARG A 18 4.96 7.33 -13.97
C ARG A 18 5.91 6.66 -12.97
N SER A 19 6.53 5.54 -13.33
CA SER A 19 7.53 4.84 -12.50
C SER A 19 8.97 5.15 -12.89
N ARG A 20 9.18 6.02 -13.90
CA ARG A 20 10.49 6.40 -14.44
C ARG A 20 10.82 7.85 -14.10
N GLU A 21 12.05 8.09 -13.71
CA GLU A 21 12.61 9.46 -13.63
C GLU A 21 12.93 9.99 -15.05
N ASP A 22 13.40 9.11 -15.93
CA ASP A 22 13.70 9.42 -17.32
C ASP A 22 12.43 9.43 -18.18
N GLN A 23 12.23 10.51 -18.93
CA GLN A 23 11.12 10.71 -19.87
C GLN A 23 11.51 10.34 -21.31
N GLY A 24 12.44 9.41 -21.49
CA GLY A 24 12.85 8.92 -22.82
C GLY A 24 11.72 8.28 -23.62
N ALA A 25 11.93 8.14 -24.93
CA ALA A 25 10.98 7.52 -25.84
C ALA A 25 10.62 6.09 -25.40
N LEU A 26 9.32 5.76 -25.36
CA LEU A 26 8.80 4.48 -24.90
C LEU A 26 7.66 4.00 -25.79
N VAL A 27 7.65 2.71 -26.09
CA VAL A 27 6.57 2.04 -26.85
C VAL A 27 6.13 0.75 -26.19
N ILE A 28 4.85 0.42 -26.38
CA ILE A 28 4.31 -0.90 -26.07
C ILE A 28 4.18 -1.66 -27.39
N VAL A 29 4.66 -2.89 -27.40
CA VAL A 29 4.64 -3.77 -28.58
C VAL A 29 3.84 -5.04 -28.32
N GLU A 30 3.21 -5.57 -29.37
CA GLU A 30 2.41 -6.78 -29.30
C GLU A 30 2.72 -7.74 -30.45
N GLY A 31 2.41 -9.02 -30.22
CA GLY A 31 2.46 -10.10 -31.20
C GLY A 31 3.86 -10.58 -31.59
N SER A 32 3.92 -11.62 -32.40
CA SER A 32 5.17 -12.22 -32.89
C SER A 32 5.94 -11.27 -33.84
N GLY A 33 5.21 -10.37 -34.54
CA GLY A 33 5.79 -9.35 -35.41
C GLY A 33 6.28 -8.09 -34.67
N GLN A 34 6.13 -8.05 -33.35
CA GLN A 34 6.51 -6.91 -32.51
C GLN A 34 6.06 -5.57 -33.11
N ARG A 35 4.76 -5.40 -33.26
CA ARG A 35 4.18 -4.14 -33.75
C ARG A 35 3.93 -3.20 -32.58
N VAL A 36 4.21 -1.92 -32.80
CA VAL A 36 3.90 -0.85 -31.85
C VAL A 36 2.39 -0.69 -31.75
N ILE A 37 1.83 -0.88 -30.56
CA ILE A 37 0.41 -0.67 -30.28
C ILE A 37 0.18 0.64 -29.52
N GLN A 38 1.13 1.09 -28.70
CA GLN A 38 1.09 2.38 -28.02
C GLN A 38 2.46 3.05 -28.11
N ALA A 39 2.49 4.37 -28.26
CA ALA A 39 3.70 5.17 -28.30
C ALA A 39 3.52 6.44 -27.44
N CYS A 40 4.50 6.75 -26.62
CA CYS A 40 4.50 7.97 -25.82
C CYS A 40 4.64 9.23 -26.69
N PRO A 41 4.37 10.44 -26.19
CA PRO A 41 4.53 11.67 -26.96
C PRO A 41 5.95 11.84 -27.53
N GLU A 42 6.97 11.51 -26.73
CA GLU A 42 8.39 11.61 -27.11
C GLU A 42 8.73 10.64 -28.27
N ALA A 43 8.18 9.43 -28.26
CA ALA A 43 8.33 8.49 -29.37
C ALA A 43 7.61 8.99 -30.64
N ARG A 44 6.43 9.60 -30.47
CA ARG A 44 5.65 10.16 -31.60
C ARG A 44 6.38 11.36 -32.26
N THR A 45 7.03 12.22 -31.48
CA THR A 45 7.83 13.33 -32.02
C THR A 45 9.02 12.83 -32.83
N GLN A 46 9.55 11.64 -32.54
CA GLN A 46 10.60 10.96 -33.31
C GLN A 46 10.04 10.19 -34.55
N GLY A 47 8.75 10.34 -34.82
CA GLY A 47 8.09 9.74 -35.99
C GLY A 47 7.56 8.34 -35.81
N ILE A 48 7.59 7.79 -34.57
CA ILE A 48 7.08 6.45 -34.31
C ILE A 48 5.56 6.50 -34.22
N ARG A 49 4.89 5.58 -34.95
CA ARG A 49 3.41 5.47 -34.99
C ARG A 49 2.94 4.07 -34.65
N THR A 50 1.70 3.98 -34.17
CA THR A 50 1.01 2.70 -33.97
C THR A 50 0.93 1.91 -35.28
N GLY A 51 1.07 0.58 -35.18
CA GLY A 51 1.13 -0.34 -36.34
C GLY A 51 2.53 -0.54 -36.93
N MET A 52 3.50 0.34 -36.62
CA MET A 52 4.88 0.24 -37.11
C MET A 52 5.58 -1.00 -36.51
N ARG A 53 6.47 -1.62 -37.30
CA ARG A 53 7.31 -2.72 -36.80
C ARG A 53 8.38 -2.19 -35.86
N LEU A 54 8.69 -2.92 -34.79
CA LEU A 54 9.70 -2.51 -33.81
C LEU A 54 11.07 -2.20 -34.45
N LYS A 55 11.52 -3.02 -35.41
CA LYS A 55 12.78 -2.76 -36.10
C LYS A 55 12.85 -1.36 -36.75
N THR A 56 11.74 -0.94 -37.38
CA THR A 56 11.63 0.41 -37.97
C THR A 56 11.61 1.48 -36.88
N ALA A 57 10.91 1.23 -35.75
CA ALA A 57 10.86 2.16 -34.64
C ALA A 57 12.25 2.37 -33.99
N ILE A 58 13.05 1.31 -33.83
CA ILE A 58 14.42 1.38 -33.30
C ILE A 58 15.35 2.14 -34.26
N SER A 59 15.15 2.01 -35.59
CA SER A 59 15.94 2.79 -36.55
C SER A 59 15.66 4.29 -36.47
N LEU A 60 14.47 4.70 -36.01
CA LEU A 60 14.12 6.11 -35.79
C LEU A 60 14.58 6.63 -34.43
N ALA A 61 14.62 5.77 -33.41
CA ALA A 61 15.01 6.09 -32.06
C ALA A 61 15.89 4.97 -31.48
N PRO A 62 17.22 5.08 -31.56
CA PRO A 62 18.13 4.04 -31.08
C PRO A 62 18.00 3.72 -29.60
N ASP A 63 17.68 4.73 -28.77
CA ASP A 63 17.49 4.61 -27.31
C ASP A 63 16.03 4.32 -26.92
N LEU A 64 15.23 3.77 -27.85
CA LEU A 64 13.82 3.48 -27.64
C LEU A 64 13.60 2.44 -26.54
N GLY A 65 12.94 2.84 -25.46
CA GLY A 65 12.42 1.91 -24.46
C GLY A 65 11.28 1.08 -25.05
N MET A 66 11.30 -0.21 -24.78
CA MET A 66 10.29 -1.15 -25.28
C MET A 66 9.74 -2.02 -24.16
N VAL A 67 8.40 -2.16 -24.10
CA VAL A 67 7.72 -3.11 -23.22
C VAL A 67 6.72 -3.92 -24.03
N ARG A 68 6.60 -5.20 -23.70
CA ARG A 68 5.58 -6.07 -24.31
C ARG A 68 4.24 -5.89 -23.61
N ALA A 69 3.17 -5.89 -24.40
CA ALA A 69 1.81 -5.96 -23.87
C ALA A 69 1.63 -7.25 -23.04
N ASP A 70 0.95 -7.11 -21.91
CA ASP A 70 0.63 -8.21 -21.00
C ASP A 70 -0.75 -7.95 -20.39
N ALA A 71 -1.75 -8.69 -20.83
CA ALA A 71 -3.13 -8.55 -20.39
C ALA A 71 -3.29 -8.77 -18.87
N SER A 72 -2.49 -9.66 -18.27
CA SER A 72 -2.54 -9.90 -16.83
C SER A 72 -1.99 -8.71 -16.03
N ARG A 73 -1.02 -8.01 -16.60
CA ARG A 73 -0.45 -6.79 -16.04
C ARG A 73 -1.42 -5.62 -16.18
N GLU A 74 -2.03 -5.46 -17.35
CA GLU A 74 -3.06 -4.43 -17.57
C GLU A 74 -4.25 -4.60 -16.64
N ALA A 75 -4.72 -5.83 -16.44
CA ALA A 75 -5.80 -6.11 -15.49
C ALA A 75 -5.44 -5.69 -14.05
N ARG A 76 -4.22 -5.97 -13.59
CA ARG A 76 -3.76 -5.55 -12.26
C ARG A 76 -3.65 -4.02 -12.14
N ILE A 77 -3.16 -3.35 -13.19
CA ILE A 77 -3.07 -1.89 -13.21
C ILE A 77 -4.48 -1.29 -13.14
N LEU A 78 -5.44 -1.88 -13.85
CA LEU A 78 -6.83 -1.44 -13.81
C LEU A 78 -7.44 -1.62 -12.41
N GLU A 79 -7.14 -2.72 -11.72
CA GLU A 79 -7.54 -2.93 -10.32
C GLU A 79 -6.93 -1.89 -9.36
N ASP A 80 -5.67 -1.48 -9.58
CA ASP A 80 -5.03 -0.42 -8.80
C ASP A 80 -5.76 0.93 -9.01
N GLN A 81 -6.23 1.22 -10.23
CA GLN A 81 -7.02 2.42 -10.49
C GLN A 81 -8.44 2.31 -9.89
N ALA A 82 -9.04 1.12 -9.88
CA ALA A 82 -10.32 0.91 -9.21
C ALA A 82 -10.20 1.13 -7.69
N ARG A 83 -9.10 0.69 -7.08
CA ARG A 83 -8.81 0.94 -5.66
C ARG A 83 -8.76 2.44 -5.35
N TRP A 84 -8.10 3.21 -6.21
CA TRP A 84 -8.08 4.67 -6.08
C TRP A 84 -9.47 5.27 -6.22
N LEU A 85 -10.23 4.89 -7.24
CA LEU A 85 -11.55 5.44 -7.50
C LEU A 85 -12.57 5.06 -6.41
N TYR A 86 -12.36 3.91 -5.74
CA TYR A 86 -13.23 3.43 -4.64
C TYR A 86 -13.26 4.36 -3.43
N ARG A 87 -12.28 5.25 -3.29
CA ARG A 87 -12.27 6.32 -2.28
C ARG A 87 -13.42 7.32 -2.48
N TYR A 88 -13.86 7.47 -3.71
CA TYR A 88 -14.86 8.45 -4.11
C TYR A 88 -16.21 7.79 -4.42
N ALA A 89 -16.20 6.63 -5.04
CA ALA A 89 -17.40 5.94 -5.51
C ALA A 89 -17.38 4.47 -5.07
N ALA A 90 -18.36 4.05 -4.28
CA ALA A 90 -18.43 2.68 -3.77
C ALA A 90 -18.91 1.66 -4.83
N HIS A 91 -19.62 2.10 -5.86
CA HIS A 91 -20.12 1.22 -6.91
C HIS A 91 -19.28 1.36 -8.19
N ILE A 92 -18.21 0.58 -8.27
CA ILE A 92 -17.29 0.53 -9.41
C ILE A 92 -17.45 -0.81 -10.12
N VAL A 93 -17.38 -0.79 -11.45
CA VAL A 93 -17.35 -2.00 -12.29
C VAL A 93 -16.15 -1.93 -13.20
N LEU A 94 -15.30 -2.95 -13.14
CA LEU A 94 -14.18 -3.08 -14.08
C LEU A 94 -14.69 -3.50 -15.46
N VAL A 95 -14.14 -2.88 -16.48
CA VAL A 95 -14.41 -3.19 -17.89
C VAL A 95 -13.07 -3.38 -18.59
N PRO A 96 -12.44 -4.56 -18.41
CA PRO A 96 -11.14 -4.84 -19.02
C PRO A 96 -11.18 -4.70 -20.56
N PRO A 97 -10.02 -4.38 -21.19
CA PRO A 97 -8.70 -4.21 -20.56
C PRO A 97 -8.44 -2.79 -20.02
N ASP A 98 -9.22 -1.79 -20.44
CA ASP A 98 -8.83 -0.39 -20.47
C ASP A 98 -9.87 0.58 -19.89
N GLY A 99 -10.84 0.08 -19.13
CA GLY A 99 -11.86 0.97 -18.59
C GLY A 99 -12.54 0.53 -17.32
N MET A 100 -13.24 1.46 -16.69
CA MET A 100 -14.06 1.23 -15.51
C MET A 100 -15.28 2.17 -15.46
N LEU A 101 -16.34 1.70 -14.86
CA LEU A 101 -17.57 2.43 -14.58
C LEU A 101 -17.63 2.80 -13.10
N ALA A 102 -18.18 3.96 -12.78
CA ALA A 102 -18.57 4.35 -11.44
C ALA A 102 -19.98 4.92 -11.43
N GLU A 103 -20.80 4.54 -10.46
CA GLU A 103 -22.12 5.15 -10.24
C GLU A 103 -21.91 6.47 -9.52
N VAL A 104 -22.27 7.58 -10.18
CA VAL A 104 -22.03 8.94 -9.67
C VAL A 104 -23.32 9.70 -9.34
N GLY A 105 -24.48 9.15 -9.67
CA GLY A 105 -25.76 9.77 -9.38
C GLY A 105 -26.01 9.95 -7.87
N SER A 106 -25.63 8.95 -7.08
CA SER A 106 -25.74 8.97 -5.62
C SER A 106 -24.76 9.95 -4.95
N LEU A 107 -23.65 10.25 -5.63
CA LEU A 107 -22.56 11.09 -5.08
C LEU A 107 -22.84 12.60 -5.18
N GLN A 108 -23.75 13.00 -6.05
CA GLN A 108 -23.99 14.43 -6.32
C GLN A 108 -24.36 15.23 -5.08
N LYS A 109 -25.13 14.65 -4.16
CA LYS A 109 -25.49 15.31 -2.90
C LYS A 109 -24.30 15.45 -1.96
N LEU A 110 -23.41 14.45 -1.94
CA LEU A 110 -22.24 14.43 -1.07
C LEU A 110 -21.19 15.44 -1.52
N TYR A 111 -20.98 15.56 -2.83
CA TYR A 111 -19.93 16.43 -3.40
C TYR A 111 -20.44 17.82 -3.82
N GLY A 112 -21.73 18.12 -3.68
CA GLY A 112 -22.29 19.40 -4.11
C GLY A 112 -22.58 19.52 -5.60
N GLY A 113 -22.69 18.39 -6.31
CA GLY A 113 -23.08 18.31 -7.72
C GLY A 113 -22.13 17.53 -8.60
N LEU A 114 -22.56 17.24 -9.84
CA LEU A 114 -21.77 16.53 -10.83
C LEU A 114 -20.43 17.25 -11.16
N PRO A 115 -20.37 18.59 -11.30
CA PRO A 115 -19.11 19.26 -11.60
C PRO A 115 -18.02 19.02 -10.55
N ALA A 116 -18.38 18.98 -9.27
CA ALA A 116 -17.42 18.69 -8.20
C ALA A 116 -16.90 17.25 -8.25
N VAL A 117 -17.78 16.29 -8.54
CA VAL A 117 -17.36 14.88 -8.76
C VAL A 117 -16.40 14.77 -9.95
N TRP A 118 -16.74 15.45 -11.06
CA TRP A 118 -15.91 15.45 -12.26
C TRP A 118 -14.53 16.04 -11.98
N GLN A 119 -14.45 17.21 -11.36
CA GLN A 119 -13.19 17.86 -10.99
C GLN A 119 -12.34 16.98 -10.07
N THR A 120 -12.96 16.35 -9.08
CA THR A 120 -12.24 15.43 -8.16
C THR A 120 -11.60 14.26 -8.91
N VAL A 121 -12.33 13.67 -9.87
CA VAL A 121 -11.81 12.56 -10.69
C VAL A 121 -10.72 13.05 -11.62
N GLU A 122 -10.91 14.19 -12.29
CA GLU A 122 -9.94 14.77 -13.23
C GLU A 122 -8.65 15.18 -12.52
N GLN A 123 -8.75 15.82 -11.35
CA GLN A 123 -7.61 16.14 -10.52
C GLN A 123 -6.84 14.88 -10.10
N GLY A 124 -7.53 13.85 -9.62
CA GLY A 124 -6.89 12.60 -9.23
C GLY A 124 -6.23 11.85 -10.39
N LEU A 125 -6.76 11.93 -11.60
CA LEU A 125 -6.11 11.42 -12.80
C LEU A 125 -4.82 12.19 -13.12
N ASN A 126 -4.84 13.52 -13.02
CA ASN A 126 -3.69 14.39 -13.26
C ASN A 126 -2.59 14.13 -12.21
N GLU A 127 -2.92 14.06 -10.93
CA GLU A 127 -1.98 13.74 -9.84
C GLU A 127 -1.32 12.37 -10.05
N ARG A 128 -2.06 11.43 -10.65
CA ARG A 128 -1.58 10.09 -10.99
C ARG A 128 -0.88 10.02 -12.35
N GLN A 129 -0.82 11.12 -13.08
CA GLN A 129 -0.24 11.18 -14.44
C GLN A 129 -0.86 10.12 -15.38
N LEU A 130 -2.18 9.94 -15.30
CA LEU A 130 -2.93 8.99 -16.11
C LEU A 130 -3.79 9.75 -17.13
N ASN A 131 -3.68 9.36 -18.40
CA ASN A 131 -4.55 9.87 -19.44
C ASN A 131 -5.82 9.02 -19.53
N ALA A 132 -6.96 9.62 -19.23
CA ALA A 132 -8.25 8.97 -19.37
C ALA A 132 -9.25 9.87 -20.09
N TRP A 133 -10.13 9.25 -20.87
CA TRP A 133 -11.29 9.90 -21.43
C TRP A 133 -12.48 9.61 -20.52
N ILE A 134 -13.16 10.67 -20.10
CA ILE A 134 -14.27 10.57 -19.15
C ILE A 134 -15.58 10.69 -19.95
N GLY A 135 -16.56 9.85 -19.66
CA GLY A 135 -17.88 9.94 -20.25
C GLY A 135 -18.98 9.78 -19.22
N ILE A 136 -20.08 10.53 -19.38
CA ILE A 136 -21.26 10.47 -18.51
C ILE A 136 -22.42 9.90 -19.32
N GLY A 137 -23.20 9.00 -18.69
CA GLY A 137 -24.39 8.41 -19.31
C GLY A 137 -25.41 7.90 -18.31
N TYR A 138 -26.66 7.77 -18.75
CA TYR A 138 -27.73 7.21 -17.93
C TYR A 138 -27.78 5.66 -17.95
N THR A 139 -26.95 5.07 -18.79
CA THR A 139 -26.69 3.62 -18.80
C THR A 139 -25.18 3.37 -18.81
N PRO A 140 -24.71 2.20 -18.32
CA PRO A 140 -23.30 1.83 -18.38
C PRO A 140 -22.72 1.90 -19.80
N LEU A 141 -23.47 1.41 -20.80
CA LEU A 141 -23.05 1.42 -22.20
C LEU A 141 -23.00 2.84 -22.79
N ALA A 142 -23.95 3.71 -22.44
CA ALA A 142 -23.94 5.10 -22.90
C ALA A 142 -22.71 5.85 -22.40
N ALA A 143 -22.39 5.77 -21.10
CA ALA A 143 -21.20 6.38 -20.53
C ALA A 143 -19.92 5.87 -21.22
N ARG A 144 -19.85 4.54 -21.47
CA ARG A 144 -18.72 3.91 -22.14
C ARG A 144 -18.52 4.41 -23.58
N LEU A 145 -19.59 4.44 -24.37
CA LEU A 145 -19.50 4.91 -25.76
C LEU A 145 -19.08 6.38 -25.85
N ILE A 146 -19.67 7.24 -25.01
CA ILE A 146 -19.35 8.67 -24.98
C ILE A 146 -17.87 8.88 -24.62
N ALA A 147 -17.36 8.16 -23.62
CA ALA A 147 -15.94 8.24 -23.25
C ALA A 147 -15.04 7.78 -24.40
N ARG A 148 -15.28 6.58 -24.95
CA ARG A 148 -14.45 6.03 -26.04
C ARG A 148 -14.45 6.86 -27.32
N ALA A 149 -15.54 7.59 -27.57
CA ALA A 149 -15.61 8.53 -28.66
C ALA A 149 -14.86 9.87 -28.40
N GLY A 150 -14.33 10.06 -27.18
CA GLY A 150 -13.68 11.31 -26.77
C GLY A 150 -14.65 12.51 -26.71
N LYS A 151 -15.95 12.24 -26.55
CA LYS A 151 -17.04 13.25 -26.54
C LYS A 151 -17.60 13.46 -25.15
N GLY A 152 -16.83 13.16 -24.11
CA GLY A 152 -17.30 13.31 -22.73
C GLY A 152 -17.42 14.77 -22.32
N GLU A 153 -18.56 15.09 -21.74
CA GLU A 153 -18.87 16.40 -21.19
C GLU A 153 -19.44 16.23 -19.78
N CYS A 154 -19.16 17.20 -18.91
CA CYS A 154 -19.67 17.23 -17.54
C CYS A 154 -21.13 17.68 -17.55
N THR A 155 -22.04 16.81 -17.90
CA THR A 155 -23.48 17.12 -17.96
C THR A 155 -24.34 16.01 -17.41
N SER A 156 -25.40 16.36 -16.70
CA SER A 156 -26.51 15.49 -16.31
C SER A 156 -27.79 15.73 -17.10
N ASP A 157 -27.75 16.54 -18.14
CA ASP A 157 -28.89 16.74 -19.01
C ASP A 157 -29.13 15.49 -19.89
N LYS A 158 -30.25 14.82 -19.63
CA LYS A 158 -30.62 13.62 -20.34
C LYS A 158 -30.80 13.84 -21.85
N GLY A 159 -31.37 15.00 -22.23
CA GLY A 159 -31.57 15.35 -23.63
C GLY A 159 -30.25 15.61 -24.35
N HIS A 160 -29.29 16.25 -23.67
CA HIS A 160 -27.94 16.46 -24.20
C HIS A 160 -27.21 15.13 -24.43
N ILE A 161 -27.19 14.27 -23.42
CA ILE A 161 -26.56 12.93 -23.50
C ILE A 161 -27.18 12.10 -24.61
N GLN A 162 -28.50 12.12 -24.75
CA GLN A 162 -29.21 11.37 -25.79
C GLN A 162 -28.88 11.91 -27.19
N ARG A 163 -28.84 13.22 -27.39
CA ARG A 163 -28.39 13.84 -28.67
C ARG A 163 -26.96 13.45 -29.01
N ALA A 164 -26.02 13.51 -28.03
CA ALA A 164 -24.65 13.11 -28.25
C ALA A 164 -24.54 11.63 -28.71
N LEU A 165 -25.31 10.73 -28.10
CA LEU A 165 -25.39 9.33 -28.51
C LEU A 165 -25.99 9.17 -29.91
N SER A 166 -27.10 9.85 -30.20
CA SER A 166 -27.81 9.75 -31.51
C SER A 166 -26.94 10.19 -32.68
N GLN A 167 -26.03 11.17 -32.45
CA GLN A 167 -25.09 11.66 -33.47
C GLN A 167 -23.87 10.76 -33.66
N MET A 168 -23.70 9.69 -32.88
CA MET A 168 -22.56 8.80 -33.04
C MET A 168 -22.70 7.92 -34.28
N PRO A 169 -21.61 7.76 -35.07
CA PRO A 169 -21.58 6.83 -36.16
C PRO A 169 -21.69 5.39 -35.65
N LEU A 170 -22.26 4.48 -36.42
CA LEU A 170 -22.38 3.07 -36.05
C LEU A 170 -21.05 2.40 -35.74
N LEU A 171 -19.96 2.86 -36.36
CA LEU A 171 -18.60 2.35 -36.09
C LEU A 171 -18.06 2.70 -34.69
N ALA A 172 -18.63 3.72 -34.03
CA ALA A 172 -18.30 4.05 -32.65
C ALA A 172 -19.01 3.12 -31.65
N ALA A 173 -20.13 2.52 -32.06
CA ALA A 173 -20.81 1.47 -31.29
C ALA A 173 -19.99 0.17 -31.37
N GLU A 174 -20.06 -0.64 -30.34
CA GLU A 174 -19.32 -1.92 -30.27
C GLU A 174 -20.08 -3.03 -31.04
N PHE A 175 -20.50 -2.72 -32.24
CA PHE A 175 -21.14 -3.67 -33.16
C PHE A 175 -20.06 -4.48 -33.88
N ASP A 176 -20.36 -5.72 -34.23
CA ASP A 176 -19.50 -6.49 -35.10
C ASP A 176 -19.53 -5.87 -36.52
N GLU A 177 -18.50 -6.10 -37.30
CA GLU A 177 -18.33 -5.53 -38.63
C GLU A 177 -19.51 -5.94 -39.58
N LYS A 178 -20.04 -7.16 -39.39
CA LYS A 178 -21.18 -7.66 -40.18
C LYS A 178 -22.45 -6.90 -39.83
N ALA A 179 -22.70 -6.59 -38.56
CA ALA A 179 -23.84 -5.79 -38.13
C ALA A 179 -23.75 -4.36 -38.63
N CYS A 180 -22.59 -3.72 -38.53
CA CYS A 180 -22.34 -2.39 -39.09
C CYS A 180 -22.64 -2.36 -40.59
N THR A 181 -22.05 -3.27 -41.37
CA THR A 181 -22.24 -3.36 -42.80
C THR A 181 -23.73 -3.58 -43.18
N ARG A 182 -24.44 -4.42 -42.40
CA ARG A 182 -25.85 -4.68 -42.64
C ARG A 182 -26.72 -3.44 -42.38
N LEU A 183 -26.46 -2.71 -41.29
CA LEU A 183 -27.17 -1.48 -40.96
C LEU A 183 -26.90 -0.38 -42.00
N GLN A 184 -25.63 -0.23 -42.42
CA GLN A 184 -25.24 0.73 -43.47
C GLN A 184 -25.92 0.44 -44.82
N ARG A 185 -26.07 -0.83 -45.20
CA ARG A 185 -26.82 -1.21 -46.39
C ARG A 185 -28.31 -0.84 -46.33
N LEU A 186 -28.86 -0.67 -45.12
CA LEU A 186 -30.22 -0.19 -44.90
C LEU A 186 -30.31 1.35 -44.86
N GLY A 187 -29.20 2.04 -45.13
CA GLY A 187 -29.13 3.51 -45.11
C GLY A 187 -28.91 4.11 -43.72
N LEU A 188 -28.67 3.28 -42.69
CA LEU A 188 -28.47 3.73 -41.30
C LEU A 188 -26.99 3.95 -41.08
N ASN A 189 -26.61 5.17 -40.67
CA ASN A 189 -25.21 5.57 -40.47
C ASN A 189 -24.94 5.99 -39.02
N THR A 190 -25.97 6.37 -38.29
CA THR A 190 -25.87 6.85 -36.90
C THR A 190 -26.71 6.00 -35.96
N LEU A 191 -26.37 6.09 -34.66
CA LEU A 191 -27.14 5.42 -33.61
C LEU A 191 -28.57 6.00 -33.51
N GLY A 192 -28.75 7.30 -33.75
CA GLY A 192 -30.08 7.93 -33.76
C GLY A 192 -31.02 7.31 -34.75
N GLU A 193 -30.58 7.11 -36.01
CA GLU A 193 -31.35 6.45 -37.04
C GLU A 193 -31.76 5.00 -36.65
N VAL A 194 -30.90 4.31 -35.89
CA VAL A 194 -31.23 2.98 -35.34
C VAL A 194 -32.22 3.09 -34.19
N PHE A 195 -32.12 4.11 -33.34
CA PHE A 195 -33.04 4.30 -32.20
C PHE A 195 -34.46 4.69 -32.66
N ASP A 196 -34.58 5.33 -33.80
CA ASP A 196 -35.86 5.76 -34.39
C ASP A 196 -36.63 4.61 -35.02
N LEU A 197 -35.99 3.46 -35.25
CA LEU A 197 -36.66 2.29 -35.79
C LEU A 197 -37.62 1.63 -34.78
N PRO A 198 -38.79 1.20 -35.19
CA PRO A 198 -39.72 0.44 -34.34
C PRO A 198 -39.06 -0.85 -33.81
N PRO A 199 -39.29 -1.23 -32.53
CA PRO A 199 -38.70 -2.44 -31.94
C PRO A 199 -38.98 -3.72 -32.72
N SER A 200 -40.13 -3.82 -33.36
CA SER A 200 -40.52 -4.94 -34.22
C SER A 200 -39.67 -5.05 -35.50
N GLU A 201 -39.26 -3.93 -36.07
CA GLU A 201 -38.36 -3.90 -37.21
C GLU A 201 -36.94 -4.23 -36.84
N LEU A 202 -36.46 -3.71 -35.70
CA LEU A 202 -35.17 -4.06 -35.15
C LEU A 202 -35.06 -5.57 -34.87
N ALA A 203 -36.09 -6.16 -34.26
CA ALA A 203 -36.14 -7.60 -33.97
C ALA A 203 -36.12 -8.49 -35.23
N ARG A 204 -36.67 -8.02 -36.35
CA ARG A 204 -36.64 -8.77 -37.63
C ARG A 204 -35.31 -8.69 -38.35
N ARG A 205 -34.53 -7.63 -38.11
CA ARG A 205 -33.32 -7.29 -38.89
C ARG A 205 -32.01 -7.56 -38.15
N LEU A 206 -32.05 -7.56 -36.82
CA LEU A 206 -30.87 -7.68 -35.95
C LEU A 206 -30.85 -9.02 -35.23
N SER A 207 -29.67 -9.45 -34.81
CA SER A 207 -29.55 -10.60 -33.92
C SER A 207 -30.11 -10.27 -32.53
N PRO A 208 -30.54 -11.29 -31.77
CA PRO A 208 -31.04 -11.07 -30.40
C PRO A 208 -30.05 -10.37 -29.51
N GLU A 209 -28.72 -10.64 -29.66
CA GLU A 209 -27.63 -10.04 -28.91
C GLU A 209 -27.53 -8.55 -29.23
N LEU A 210 -27.56 -8.18 -30.52
CA LEU A 210 -27.47 -6.80 -30.95
C LEU A 210 -28.72 -5.99 -30.54
N LEU A 211 -29.89 -6.59 -30.63
CA LEU A 211 -31.12 -5.99 -30.12
C LEU A 211 -31.03 -5.75 -28.62
N ALA A 212 -30.54 -6.74 -27.85
CA ALA A 212 -30.36 -6.60 -26.42
C ALA A 212 -29.33 -5.49 -26.08
N TYR A 213 -28.26 -5.36 -26.87
CA TYR A 213 -27.25 -4.29 -26.70
C TYR A 213 -27.88 -2.91 -26.91
N ILE A 214 -28.65 -2.71 -27.98
CA ILE A 214 -29.37 -1.45 -28.28
C ILE A 214 -30.34 -1.12 -27.15
N GLN A 215 -31.13 -2.09 -26.68
CA GLN A 215 -32.06 -1.89 -25.58
C GLN A 215 -31.37 -1.51 -24.27
N LYS A 216 -30.23 -2.11 -23.97
CA LYS A 216 -29.40 -1.74 -22.82
C LYS A 216 -28.80 -0.34 -22.96
N LEU A 217 -28.38 0.02 -24.18
CA LEU A 217 -27.82 1.35 -24.48
C LEU A 217 -28.90 2.44 -24.30
N GLN A 218 -30.11 2.20 -24.75
CA GLN A 218 -31.26 3.10 -24.56
C GLN A 218 -31.81 3.09 -23.12
N GLY A 219 -31.47 2.07 -22.31
CA GLY A 219 -31.97 1.90 -20.95
C GLY A 219 -33.39 1.28 -20.88
N THR A 220 -33.90 0.74 -21.97
CA THR A 220 -35.20 0.02 -22.01
C THR A 220 -35.07 -1.41 -21.48
N ARG A 221 -33.82 -1.94 -21.43
CA ARG A 221 -33.47 -3.23 -20.82
C ARG A 221 -32.43 -3.02 -19.72
N ALA A 222 -32.63 -3.69 -18.58
CA ALA A 222 -31.65 -3.65 -17.48
C ALA A 222 -30.29 -4.24 -17.91
N ASP A 223 -29.19 -3.62 -17.42
CA ASP A 223 -27.82 -4.09 -17.61
C ASP A 223 -27.14 -4.26 -16.24
N PRO A 224 -27.51 -5.33 -15.49
CA PRO A 224 -26.95 -5.56 -14.17
C PRO A 224 -25.45 -5.80 -14.26
N ARG A 225 -24.69 -5.11 -13.42
CA ARG A 225 -23.23 -5.19 -13.34
C ARG A 225 -22.81 -5.60 -11.94
N THR A 226 -21.82 -6.47 -11.84
CA THR A 226 -21.26 -6.89 -10.56
C THR A 226 -20.26 -5.84 -10.09
N PRO A 227 -20.50 -5.21 -8.92
CA PRO A 227 -19.55 -4.25 -8.36
C PRO A 227 -18.22 -4.93 -7.98
N TRP A 228 -17.14 -4.26 -8.30
CA TRP A 228 -15.82 -4.64 -7.82
C TRP A 228 -15.70 -4.33 -6.32
N GLN A 229 -15.04 -5.22 -5.60
CA GLN A 229 -14.77 -5.06 -4.17
C GLN A 229 -13.27 -4.97 -3.93
N PRO A 230 -12.79 -4.01 -3.13
CA PRO A 230 -11.38 -3.89 -2.83
C PRO A 230 -10.89 -5.10 -2.04
N PRO A 231 -9.79 -5.73 -2.45
CA PRO A 231 -9.22 -6.87 -1.73
C PRO A 231 -8.74 -6.47 -0.33
N HIS A 232 -8.74 -7.44 0.60
CA HIS A 232 -8.25 -7.26 1.97
C HIS A 232 -6.71 -7.24 2.08
N SER A 233 -6.02 -6.94 0.98
CA SER A 233 -4.58 -6.79 0.95
C SER A 233 -4.20 -5.65 0.02
N PHE A 234 -3.11 -4.98 0.32
CA PHE A 234 -2.51 -4.02 -0.61
C PHE A 234 -1.36 -4.69 -1.34
N ARG A 235 -1.31 -4.54 -2.65
CA ARG A 235 -0.21 -5.03 -3.47
C ARG A 235 -0.09 -4.15 -4.71
N GLN A 236 1.13 -3.69 -4.95
CA GLN A 236 1.49 -2.96 -6.16
C GLN A 236 2.82 -3.46 -6.72
N GLN A 237 3.01 -3.28 -8.02
CA GLN A 237 4.22 -3.68 -8.72
C GLN A 237 4.63 -2.57 -9.68
N ALA A 238 5.91 -2.21 -9.64
CA ALA A 238 6.56 -1.38 -10.64
C ALA A 238 7.55 -2.24 -11.42
N ASP A 239 7.47 -2.20 -12.76
CA ASP A 239 8.40 -2.89 -13.64
C ASP A 239 9.27 -1.87 -14.36
N PHE A 240 10.55 -2.15 -14.48
CA PHE A 240 11.53 -1.23 -15.01
C PHE A 240 11.88 -1.57 -16.46
N VAL A 241 11.94 -0.55 -17.30
CA VAL A 241 12.38 -0.70 -18.70
C VAL A 241 13.89 -0.90 -18.76
N GLN A 242 14.61 -0.16 -17.93
CA GLN A 242 16.04 -0.32 -17.69
C GLN A 242 16.24 -0.92 -16.32
N GLU A 243 17.19 -1.84 -16.19
CA GLU A 243 17.49 -2.48 -14.91
C GLU A 243 18.08 -1.45 -13.93
N ILE A 244 17.65 -1.49 -12.68
CA ILE A 244 18.15 -0.60 -11.63
C ILE A 244 19.30 -1.31 -10.91
N GLU A 245 20.50 -0.73 -11.01
CA GLU A 245 21.73 -1.27 -10.42
C GLU A 245 21.98 -0.74 -8.99
N HIS A 246 21.43 0.43 -8.67
CA HIS A 246 21.65 1.07 -7.38
C HIS A 246 20.36 1.23 -6.58
N THR A 247 20.45 1.02 -5.27
CA THR A 247 19.31 1.12 -4.35
C THR A 247 18.62 2.49 -4.39
N GLN A 248 19.35 3.57 -4.68
CA GLN A 248 18.80 4.92 -4.79
C GLN A 248 17.75 5.04 -5.91
N GLY A 249 17.95 4.37 -7.05
CA GLY A 249 16.99 4.37 -8.15
C GLY A 249 15.65 3.70 -7.79
N LEU A 250 15.58 2.91 -6.72
CA LEU A 250 14.35 2.31 -6.23
C LEU A 250 13.49 3.28 -5.43
N LEU A 251 14.06 4.38 -4.91
CA LEU A 251 13.35 5.29 -4.01
C LEU A 251 12.22 6.05 -4.72
N PHE A 252 12.43 6.43 -5.98
CA PHE A 252 11.42 7.16 -6.75
C PHE A 252 10.13 6.34 -6.96
N PRO A 253 10.15 5.11 -7.52
CA PRO A 253 8.96 4.29 -7.63
C PRO A 253 8.38 3.90 -6.26
N LEU A 254 9.23 3.71 -5.23
CA LEU A 254 8.77 3.42 -3.87
C LEU A 254 7.99 4.58 -3.25
N GLN A 255 8.44 5.82 -3.42
CA GLN A 255 7.73 6.99 -2.90
C GLN A 255 6.29 7.03 -3.41
N ARG A 256 6.09 6.84 -4.71
CA ARG A 256 4.76 6.78 -5.31
C ARG A 256 3.91 5.65 -4.73
N MET A 257 4.47 4.42 -4.67
CA MET A 257 3.75 3.25 -4.15
C MET A 257 3.36 3.42 -2.69
N LEU A 258 4.19 4.08 -1.88
CA LEU A 258 3.92 4.37 -0.49
C LEU A 258 2.87 5.48 -0.32
N THR A 259 2.88 6.50 -1.18
CA THR A 259 1.81 7.51 -1.19
C THR A 259 0.45 6.86 -1.51
N GLU A 260 0.41 5.96 -2.49
CA GLU A 260 -0.81 5.22 -2.83
C GLU A 260 -1.23 4.23 -1.70
N LEU A 261 -0.27 3.69 -0.93
CA LEU A 261 -0.55 2.90 0.28
C LEU A 261 -1.14 3.78 1.40
N GLU A 262 -0.54 4.94 1.66
CA GLU A 262 -1.06 5.90 2.65
C GLU A 262 -2.50 6.29 2.33
N GLU A 263 -2.79 6.57 1.07
CA GLU A 263 -4.15 6.83 0.59
C GLU A 263 -5.11 5.67 0.89
N ASP A 264 -4.70 4.42 0.64
CA ASP A 264 -5.53 3.22 0.90
C ASP A 264 -5.75 3.02 2.41
N LEU A 265 -4.71 3.22 3.23
CA LEU A 265 -4.80 3.12 4.69
C LEU A 265 -5.67 4.22 5.29
N CYS A 266 -5.53 5.46 4.82
CA CYS A 266 -6.34 6.60 5.28
C CYS A 266 -7.82 6.40 4.95
N TRP A 267 -8.12 5.97 3.73
CA TRP A 267 -9.48 5.70 3.32
C TRP A 267 -10.13 4.58 4.17
N ARG A 268 -9.38 3.52 4.47
CA ARG A 268 -9.85 2.40 5.31
C ARG A 268 -9.91 2.74 6.79
N GLN A 269 -9.35 3.87 7.21
CA GLN A 269 -9.09 4.19 8.63
C GLN A 269 -8.30 3.08 9.33
N GLN A 270 -7.29 2.57 8.63
CA GLN A 270 -6.42 1.50 9.10
C GLN A 270 -4.96 1.93 9.06
N ASP A 271 -4.16 1.22 9.84
CA ASP A 271 -2.71 1.33 9.87
C ASP A 271 -2.09 -0.04 9.54
N THR A 272 -0.78 -0.09 9.40
CA THR A 272 -0.03 -1.35 9.32
C THR A 272 1.24 -1.28 10.14
N ASP A 273 1.73 -2.42 10.61
CA ASP A 273 3.00 -2.54 11.31
C ASP A 273 4.08 -3.22 10.47
N SER A 274 3.76 -3.60 9.25
CA SER A 274 4.70 -4.36 8.42
C SER A 274 4.43 -4.24 6.93
N LEU A 275 5.51 -4.05 6.17
CA LEU A 275 5.54 -4.05 4.72
C LEU A 275 6.43 -5.19 4.22
N ARG A 276 6.11 -5.73 3.05
CA ARG A 276 6.99 -6.64 2.33
C ARG A 276 7.36 -6.04 0.99
N LEU A 277 8.66 -5.91 0.74
CA LEU A 277 9.24 -5.56 -0.55
C LEU A 277 9.83 -6.83 -1.18
N VAL A 278 9.62 -6.97 -2.49
CA VAL A 278 10.25 -8.02 -3.29
C VAL A 278 10.89 -7.38 -4.51
N LEU A 279 12.20 -7.47 -4.59
CA LEU A 279 13.00 -7.00 -5.72
C LEU A 279 13.24 -8.21 -6.60
N LYS A 280 12.78 -8.17 -7.85
CA LYS A 280 13.02 -9.24 -8.82
C LYS A 280 14.24 -8.90 -9.67
N HIS A 281 15.04 -9.91 -9.90
CA HIS A 281 16.23 -9.88 -10.74
C HIS A 281 16.01 -10.72 -11.99
N ARG A 282 16.82 -10.53 -13.04
CA ARG A 282 16.64 -11.26 -14.29
C ARG A 282 17.04 -12.73 -14.19
N HIS A 283 18.15 -12.99 -13.51
CA HIS A 283 18.79 -14.32 -13.46
C HIS A 283 19.09 -14.81 -12.03
N SER A 284 18.61 -14.08 -11.00
CA SER A 284 18.86 -14.39 -9.60
C SER A 284 17.56 -14.53 -8.83
N GLU A 285 17.60 -15.20 -7.69
CA GLU A 285 16.47 -15.29 -6.76
C GLU A 285 16.01 -13.91 -6.30
N PRO A 286 14.70 -13.70 -6.12
CA PRO A 286 14.18 -12.43 -5.68
C PRO A 286 14.68 -12.05 -4.27
N THR A 287 15.16 -10.83 -4.10
CA THR A 287 15.48 -10.26 -2.77
C THR A 287 14.19 -9.90 -2.05
N ARG A 288 14.01 -10.41 -0.84
CA ARG A 288 12.83 -10.17 0.00
C ARG A 288 13.21 -9.39 1.23
N LEU A 289 12.65 -8.18 1.37
CA LEU A 289 12.86 -7.32 2.53
C LEU A 289 11.55 -7.22 3.31
N HIS A 290 11.64 -7.42 4.61
CA HIS A 290 10.56 -7.16 5.55
C HIS A 290 10.87 -5.88 6.32
N ILE A 291 9.99 -4.91 6.21
CA ILE A 291 10.07 -3.65 6.94
C ILE A 291 9.02 -3.72 8.04
N ARG A 292 9.45 -3.57 9.28
CA ARG A 292 8.58 -3.52 10.44
C ARG A 292 8.66 -2.17 11.10
N THR A 293 7.53 -1.68 11.54
CA THR A 293 7.42 -0.51 12.40
C THR A 293 7.24 -0.97 13.85
N SER A 294 7.62 -0.15 14.77
CA SER A 294 7.49 -0.43 16.21
C SER A 294 6.05 -0.24 16.72
N GLY A 295 5.18 0.36 15.93
CA GLY A 295 3.77 0.57 16.19
C GLY A 295 2.98 0.70 14.91
N PRO A 296 1.64 0.92 15.00
CA PRO A 296 0.80 1.20 13.86
C PRO A 296 1.30 2.43 13.09
N GLU A 297 1.31 2.35 11.77
CA GLU A 297 1.79 3.42 10.90
C GLU A 297 0.99 3.45 9.59
N HIS A 298 0.80 4.66 9.02
CA HIS A 298 0.14 4.84 7.73
C HIS A 298 0.86 5.84 6.81
N ARG A 299 1.77 6.67 7.34
CA ARG A 299 2.41 7.75 6.59
C ARG A 299 3.50 7.25 5.65
N ALA A 300 3.43 7.66 4.40
CA ALA A 300 4.42 7.31 3.38
C ALA A 300 5.85 7.74 3.77
N ASP A 301 5.99 8.94 4.35
CA ASP A 301 7.30 9.49 4.73
C ASP A 301 8.01 8.66 5.81
N ASN A 302 7.25 8.10 6.74
CA ASN A 302 7.83 7.23 7.75
C ASN A 302 8.31 5.91 7.14
N PHE A 303 7.51 5.32 6.25
CA PHE A 303 7.88 4.10 5.55
C PHE A 303 9.09 4.29 4.63
N ILE A 304 9.13 5.38 3.83
CA ILE A 304 10.26 5.60 2.90
C ILE A 304 11.57 5.80 3.66
N ASN A 305 11.53 6.49 4.81
CA ASN A 305 12.72 6.67 5.65
C ASN A 305 13.23 5.33 6.20
N LEU A 306 12.34 4.44 6.66
CA LEU A 306 12.71 3.11 7.13
C LEU A 306 13.26 2.23 6.00
N ILE A 307 12.64 2.29 4.83
CA ILE A 307 13.09 1.54 3.64
C ILE A 307 14.47 2.03 3.21
N ARG A 308 14.71 3.36 3.19
CA ARG A 308 16.02 3.94 2.86
C ARG A 308 17.11 3.40 3.79
N LEU A 309 16.90 3.44 5.10
CA LEU A 309 17.83 2.90 6.09
C LEU A 309 18.11 1.41 5.89
N ARG A 310 17.12 0.64 5.50
CA ARG A 310 17.30 -0.79 5.22
C ARG A 310 18.03 -1.03 3.90
N LEU A 311 17.74 -0.26 2.86
CA LEU A 311 18.41 -0.37 1.57
C LEU A 311 19.87 0.07 1.62
N GLU A 312 20.24 1.03 2.47
CA GLU A 312 21.63 1.43 2.72
C GLU A 312 22.49 0.29 3.31
N GLN A 313 21.86 -0.63 4.03
CA GLN A 313 22.55 -1.80 4.62
C GLN A 313 22.62 -3.00 3.67
N HIS A 314 21.90 -2.95 2.53
CA HIS A 314 21.84 -4.01 1.54
C HIS A 314 22.51 -3.58 0.24
N SER A 315 23.58 -4.26 -0.14
CA SER A 315 24.08 -4.20 -1.50
C SER A 315 23.18 -5.05 -2.40
N LEU A 316 22.75 -4.50 -3.54
CA LEU A 316 22.02 -5.30 -4.54
C LEU A 316 22.99 -6.35 -5.12
N GLN A 317 22.60 -7.62 -5.03
CA GLN A 317 23.41 -8.73 -5.58
C GLN A 317 23.32 -8.80 -7.10
N ALA A 318 22.27 -8.26 -7.69
CA ALA A 318 22.03 -8.20 -9.12
C ALA A 318 21.09 -7.03 -9.46
N PRO A 319 21.12 -6.52 -10.69
CA PRO A 319 20.21 -5.47 -11.16
C PRO A 319 18.73 -5.86 -10.98
N VAL A 320 17.89 -4.89 -10.63
CA VAL A 320 16.47 -5.08 -10.35
C VAL A 320 15.64 -4.77 -11.60
N ILE A 321 14.80 -5.72 -12.02
CA ILE A 321 13.88 -5.59 -13.16
C ILE A 321 12.46 -5.23 -12.74
N SER A 322 12.07 -5.56 -11.51
CA SER A 322 10.78 -5.12 -10.97
C SER A 322 10.78 -5.09 -9.43
N LEU A 323 9.96 -4.22 -8.89
CA LEU A 323 9.74 -4.00 -7.48
C LEU A 323 8.27 -4.28 -7.15
N MET A 324 8.02 -5.04 -6.08
CA MET A 324 6.68 -5.29 -5.56
C MET A 324 6.61 -4.88 -4.09
N LEU A 325 5.63 -4.04 -3.77
CA LEU A 325 5.24 -3.68 -2.41
C LEU A 325 3.95 -4.40 -2.04
N SER A 326 3.89 -4.98 -0.85
CA SER A 326 2.66 -5.60 -0.35
C SER A 326 2.48 -5.45 1.15
N VAL A 327 1.20 -5.28 1.54
CA VAL A 327 0.71 -5.27 2.93
C VAL A 327 -0.38 -6.30 3.05
N LYS A 328 -0.29 -7.14 4.08
CA LYS A 328 -1.28 -8.19 4.37
C LYS A 328 -1.97 -8.00 5.72
N ARG A 329 -1.34 -7.26 6.61
CA ARG A 329 -1.84 -7.03 7.96
C ARG A 329 -2.27 -5.58 8.10
N PHE A 330 -3.55 -5.40 8.34
CA PHE A 330 -4.15 -4.11 8.63
C PHE A 330 -4.55 -4.09 10.12
N LEU A 331 -4.35 -2.95 10.75
CA LEU A 331 -4.66 -2.68 12.15
C LEU A 331 -5.73 -1.59 12.18
N SER A 332 -6.72 -1.71 13.06
CA SER A 332 -7.67 -0.60 13.25
C SER A 332 -6.94 0.61 13.79
N ARG A 333 -7.18 1.78 13.18
CA ARG A 333 -6.64 3.03 13.69
C ARG A 333 -7.34 3.37 15.00
N GLU A 334 -6.56 3.44 16.08
CA GLU A 334 -7.07 3.93 17.35
C GLU A 334 -7.20 5.46 17.26
N ALA A 335 -8.32 5.99 17.76
CA ALA A 335 -8.44 7.44 17.90
C ALA A 335 -7.31 7.93 18.84
N PRO A 336 -6.66 9.06 18.55
CA PRO A 336 -5.64 9.61 19.45
C PRO A 336 -6.23 9.77 20.84
N SER A 337 -5.70 9.02 21.79
CA SER A 337 -6.10 9.09 23.20
C SER A 337 -5.51 10.38 23.77
N GLY A 338 -6.34 11.40 23.92
CA GLY A 338 -5.97 12.66 24.57
C GLY A 338 -5.97 13.85 23.63
N GLN A 339 -7.10 14.15 22.99
CA GLN A 339 -7.35 15.52 22.56
C GLN A 339 -7.58 16.36 23.82
N ASP A 340 -6.55 17.09 24.23
CA ASP A 340 -6.75 18.28 25.04
C ASP A 340 -7.48 19.31 24.17
N LEU A 341 -8.62 19.81 24.62
CA LEU A 341 -9.48 20.75 23.90
C LEU A 341 -8.78 22.08 23.59
N LEU A 342 -7.57 22.31 24.03
CA LEU A 342 -6.86 23.59 23.98
C LEU A 342 -5.38 23.54 23.61
N GLY A 343 -4.81 22.42 23.22
CA GLY A 343 -3.37 22.33 22.95
C GLY A 343 -2.98 21.39 21.79
N GLU A 344 -1.91 21.73 21.10
CA GLU A 344 -1.18 20.84 20.21
C GLU A 344 -0.61 19.68 21.04
N THR A 345 -1.33 18.59 21.15
CA THR A 345 -0.78 17.36 21.72
C THR A 345 0.18 16.75 20.72
N GLN A 346 1.48 16.97 20.92
CA GLN A 346 2.49 16.07 20.34
C GLN A 346 2.19 14.68 20.89
N ASP A 347 1.78 13.77 20.02
CA ASP A 347 1.62 12.38 20.42
C ASP A 347 3.01 11.78 20.71
N LEU A 348 3.39 11.86 21.97
CA LEU A 348 4.68 11.33 22.44
C LEU A 348 4.82 9.83 22.15
N ASN A 349 3.71 9.10 22.06
CA ASN A 349 3.69 7.69 21.70
C ASN A 349 4.08 7.49 20.23
N GLU A 350 3.54 8.32 19.32
CA GLU A 350 3.90 8.28 17.91
C GLU A 350 5.38 8.64 17.71
N ALA A 351 5.86 9.70 18.36
CA ALA A 351 7.27 10.10 18.31
C ALA A 351 8.19 8.99 18.85
N TRP A 352 7.80 8.32 19.94
CA TRP A 352 8.49 7.17 20.50
C TRP A 352 8.54 5.99 19.52
N HIS A 353 7.41 5.61 18.94
CA HIS A 353 7.35 4.54 17.96
C HIS A 353 8.23 4.83 16.74
N THR A 354 8.21 6.05 16.26
CA THR A 354 9.04 6.48 15.13
C THR A 354 10.53 6.36 15.47
N LEU A 355 10.95 6.81 16.65
CA LEU A 355 12.34 6.70 17.11
C LEU A 355 12.79 5.24 17.20
N ILE A 356 12.01 4.39 17.86
CA ILE A 356 12.34 2.97 18.00
C ILE A 356 12.43 2.29 16.65
N SER A 357 11.49 2.57 15.73
CA SER A 357 11.49 2.02 14.38
C SER A 357 12.76 2.38 13.61
N ARG A 358 13.21 3.65 13.70
CA ARG A 358 14.47 4.11 13.09
C ARG A 358 15.69 3.44 13.69
N LEU A 359 15.74 3.30 15.01
CA LEU A 359 16.84 2.63 15.71
C LEU A 359 16.89 1.14 15.34
N GLN A 360 15.76 0.44 15.30
CA GLN A 360 15.70 -0.94 14.87
C GLN A 360 16.10 -1.12 13.39
N ALA A 361 15.68 -0.21 12.52
CA ALA A 361 16.06 -0.23 11.11
C ALA A 361 17.58 -0.06 10.93
N ARG A 362 18.22 0.79 11.76
CA ARG A 362 19.66 1.09 11.67
C ARG A 362 20.55 0.10 12.40
N LEU A 363 20.14 -0.40 13.57
CA LEU A 363 20.97 -1.24 14.45
C LEU A 363 20.62 -2.72 14.35
N GLY A 364 19.48 -3.05 13.75
CA GLY A 364 18.90 -4.38 13.74
C GLY A 364 17.92 -4.63 14.90
N GLU A 365 16.95 -5.51 14.68
CA GLU A 365 15.87 -5.79 15.65
C GLU A 365 16.39 -6.31 17.00
N LYS A 366 17.51 -7.02 16.99
CA LYS A 366 18.10 -7.62 18.20
C LYS A 366 18.88 -6.64 19.08
N ALA A 367 19.22 -5.47 18.55
CA ALA A 367 20.04 -4.48 19.27
C ALA A 367 19.26 -3.74 20.36
N LEU A 368 17.94 -3.61 20.20
CA LEU A 368 17.07 -2.96 21.18
C LEU A 368 16.33 -3.99 22.03
N ARG A 369 16.36 -3.78 23.33
CA ARG A 369 15.69 -4.64 24.30
C ARG A 369 14.91 -3.78 25.30
N GLN A 370 13.74 -4.24 25.66
CA GLN A 370 12.93 -3.68 26.73
C GLN A 370 13.09 -4.55 27.96
N LEU A 371 13.38 -3.92 29.09
CA LEU A 371 13.38 -4.60 30.38
C LEU A 371 11.97 -4.59 30.94
N SER A 372 11.51 -5.74 31.37
CA SER A 372 10.22 -5.89 32.03
C SER A 372 10.36 -6.66 33.34
N PRO A 373 9.71 -6.20 34.42
CA PRO A 373 9.71 -6.90 35.68
C PRO A 373 9.03 -8.27 35.54
N GLN A 374 9.55 -9.24 36.27
CA GLN A 374 9.00 -10.59 36.35
C GLN A 374 8.51 -10.84 37.76
N ALA A 375 7.44 -11.61 37.90
CA ALA A 375 6.89 -12.01 39.21
C ALA A 375 7.74 -13.13 39.85
N ASP A 376 9.01 -12.84 40.09
CA ASP A 376 9.94 -13.73 40.78
C ASP A 376 10.70 -12.95 41.86
N HIS A 377 10.76 -13.52 43.05
CA HIS A 377 11.45 -12.90 44.18
C HIS A 377 13.00 -13.01 44.10
N ARG A 378 13.50 -13.93 43.27
CA ARG A 378 14.94 -14.08 43.07
C ARG A 378 15.46 -12.89 42.25
N PRO A 379 16.43 -12.10 42.77
CA PRO A 379 16.87 -10.86 42.12
C PRO A 379 17.34 -11.08 40.67
N GLU A 380 18.04 -12.17 40.40
CA GLU A 380 18.56 -12.55 39.08
C GLU A 380 17.44 -12.91 38.10
N ARG A 381 16.21 -13.14 38.55
CA ARG A 381 15.03 -13.48 37.75
C ARG A 381 13.88 -12.49 37.89
N ALA A 382 14.07 -11.42 38.65
CA ALA A 382 13.05 -10.40 38.87
C ALA A 382 12.78 -9.52 37.65
N TRP A 383 13.56 -9.68 36.58
CA TRP A 383 13.38 -8.98 35.31
C TRP A 383 13.78 -9.87 34.13
N SER A 384 13.25 -9.54 32.97
CA SER A 384 13.65 -10.16 31.70
C SER A 384 13.80 -9.12 30.61
N ALA A 385 14.69 -9.39 29.67
CA ALA A 385 14.82 -8.60 28.46
C ALA A 385 13.92 -9.18 27.36
N SER A 386 12.98 -8.39 26.87
CA SER A 386 12.11 -8.74 25.75
C SER A 386 12.36 -7.85 24.55
N GLU A 387 11.79 -8.21 23.41
CA GLU A 387 11.77 -7.30 22.27
C GLU A 387 11.00 -6.02 22.65
N VAL A 388 11.49 -4.87 22.18
CA VAL A 388 10.83 -3.58 22.41
C VAL A 388 9.44 -3.66 21.80
N LEU A 389 8.42 -3.21 22.54
CA LEU A 389 7.00 -3.16 22.14
C LEU A 389 6.20 -4.47 22.25
N ARG A 390 6.74 -5.48 22.89
CA ARG A 390 5.87 -6.53 23.41
C ARG A 390 4.96 -5.89 24.47
N LYS A 391 3.63 -5.84 24.23
CA LYS A 391 2.67 -5.33 25.23
C LYS A 391 2.97 -5.98 26.58
N THR A 392 3.51 -5.23 27.50
CA THR A 392 3.70 -5.67 28.87
C THR A 392 2.31 -5.87 29.46
N ARG A 393 2.03 -7.08 29.89
CA ARG A 393 0.84 -7.36 30.66
C ARG A 393 0.89 -6.54 31.94
N THR A 394 -0.09 -5.69 32.13
CA THR A 394 -0.50 -5.00 33.36
C THR A 394 0.61 -4.23 34.10
N PRO A 395 0.47 -2.94 34.30
CA PRO A 395 1.37 -2.23 35.20
C PRO A 395 1.31 -2.88 36.57
N LEU A 396 2.47 -3.33 37.06
CA LEU A 396 2.59 -3.74 38.45
C LEU A 396 2.22 -2.52 39.30
N LYS A 397 1.32 -2.71 40.26
CA LYS A 397 1.01 -1.66 41.24
C LYS A 397 2.33 -1.22 41.88
N PRO A 398 2.61 0.07 41.98
CA PRO A 398 3.79 0.53 42.70
C PRO A 398 3.72 0.03 44.12
N VAL A 399 4.76 -0.67 44.55
CA VAL A 399 4.91 -1.07 45.96
C VAL A 399 5.49 0.13 46.67
N GLU A 400 4.77 0.65 47.68
CA GLU A 400 5.06 1.90 48.34
C GLU A 400 6.44 1.89 49.06
N GLU A 401 6.97 0.74 49.49
CA GLU A 401 8.29 0.60 50.11
C GLU A 401 9.00 -0.66 49.63
N LEU A 402 9.82 -0.53 48.60
CA LEU A 402 10.75 -1.60 48.23
C LEU A 402 12.04 -1.52 49.07
N PRO A 403 12.57 -2.65 49.55
CA PRO A 403 13.90 -2.68 50.16
C PRO A 403 14.95 -2.14 49.18
N ARG A 404 15.97 -1.44 49.70
CA ARG A 404 17.03 -0.91 48.85
C ARG A 404 17.72 -2.03 48.09
N ARG A 405 17.89 -1.85 46.77
CA ARG A 405 18.54 -2.79 45.87
C ARG A 405 19.83 -2.19 45.33
N PRO A 406 20.87 -3.02 45.06
CA PRO A 406 22.11 -2.53 44.47
C PRO A 406 21.87 -1.97 43.09
N LEU A 407 22.62 -0.94 42.71
CA LEU A 407 22.60 -0.41 41.32
C LEU A 407 23.21 -1.40 40.34
N TRP A 408 24.17 -2.20 40.81
CA TRP A 408 24.88 -3.18 40.02
C TRP A 408 24.65 -4.58 40.57
N LEU A 409 23.81 -5.38 39.94
CA LEU A 409 23.60 -6.78 40.27
C LEU A 409 24.56 -7.65 39.46
N LEU A 410 25.26 -8.56 40.10
CA LEU A 410 26.13 -9.54 39.46
C LEU A 410 25.29 -10.59 38.70
N LYS A 411 25.82 -11.09 37.58
CA LYS A 411 25.15 -12.16 36.80
C LYS A 411 24.96 -13.44 37.61
N GLY A 412 25.77 -13.66 38.60
CA GLY A 412 25.68 -14.73 39.56
C GLY A 412 26.43 -14.35 40.85
N PRO A 413 26.00 -14.85 42.02
CA PRO A 413 26.64 -14.59 43.28
C PRO A 413 28.13 -15.06 43.26
N GLN A 414 29.00 -14.26 43.86
CA GLN A 414 30.42 -14.59 44.03
C GLN A 414 30.71 -14.81 45.52
N PRO A 415 31.59 -15.75 45.89
CA PRO A 415 32.01 -15.91 47.29
C PRO A 415 32.53 -14.60 47.85
N LEU A 416 32.11 -14.26 49.07
CA LEU A 416 32.62 -13.11 49.78
C LEU A 416 34.03 -13.41 50.30
N THR A 417 35.03 -12.73 49.74
CA THR A 417 36.45 -12.94 50.06
C THR A 417 36.96 -12.00 51.16
N GLU A 418 36.23 -10.92 51.43
CA GLU A 418 36.62 -9.86 52.37
C GLU A 418 35.58 -9.72 53.47
N ALA A 419 36.00 -9.66 54.72
CA ALA A 419 35.08 -9.53 55.83
C ALA A 419 34.42 -8.14 55.84
N PRO A 420 33.10 -8.05 56.15
CA PRO A 420 32.43 -6.76 56.31
C PRO A 420 32.94 -6.00 57.53
N VAL A 421 33.15 -4.68 57.36
CA VAL A 421 33.53 -3.77 58.43
C VAL A 421 32.32 -3.26 59.21
N ALA A 422 31.21 -3.02 58.49
CA ALA A 422 29.95 -2.55 59.10
C ALA A 422 28.76 -3.10 58.35
N TRP A 423 27.64 -3.27 59.10
CA TRP A 423 26.36 -3.71 58.60
C TRP A 423 25.35 -2.57 58.67
N PHE A 424 24.71 -2.26 57.54
CA PHE A 424 23.78 -1.13 57.42
C PHE A 424 22.31 -1.54 57.41
N ALA A 425 21.99 -2.73 56.86
CA ALA A 425 20.61 -3.25 56.83
C ALA A 425 20.62 -4.79 56.73
N GLY A 426 19.50 -5.39 57.09
CA GLY A 426 19.28 -6.83 56.99
C GLY A 426 18.91 -7.51 58.34
N PRO A 427 18.55 -8.80 58.35
CA PRO A 427 18.42 -9.66 57.16
C PRO A 427 17.14 -9.44 56.40
N GLU A 428 17.23 -9.41 55.07
CA GLU A 428 16.06 -9.62 54.19
C GLU A 428 16.09 -11.03 53.65
N ARG A 429 15.08 -11.83 54.02
CA ARG A 429 15.02 -13.23 53.63
C ARG A 429 14.32 -13.40 52.30
N ILE A 430 15.00 -13.98 51.32
CA ILE A 430 14.47 -14.37 50.02
C ILE A 430 14.51 -15.92 49.93
N SER A 431 13.33 -16.51 49.85
CA SER A 431 13.18 -17.96 49.71
C SER A 431 12.20 -18.23 48.56
N GLY A 432 12.58 -19.09 47.61
CA GLY A 432 11.75 -19.40 46.44
C GLY A 432 12.42 -20.41 45.50
N GLY A 433 11.82 -20.64 44.33
CA GLY A 433 12.35 -21.52 43.29
C GLY A 433 12.16 -23.00 43.54
N TRP A 434 11.26 -23.37 44.45
CA TRP A 434 10.94 -24.79 44.70
C TRP A 434 10.15 -25.41 43.55
N TRP A 435 9.47 -24.59 42.73
CA TRP A 435 8.62 -25.02 41.62
C TRP A 435 9.42 -25.33 40.33
N ASP A 436 10.65 -24.81 40.19
CA ASP A 436 11.50 -24.97 39.01
C ASP A 436 12.82 -25.73 39.30
N GLY A 437 12.91 -26.36 40.47
CA GLY A 437 14.10 -27.10 40.89
C GLY A 437 15.31 -26.25 41.28
N GLN A 438 15.22 -24.94 41.21
CA GLN A 438 16.30 -24.00 41.56
C GLN A 438 15.97 -23.26 42.86
N ARG A 439 15.76 -24.03 43.92
CA ARG A 439 15.42 -23.48 45.22
C ARG A 439 16.56 -22.63 45.77
N VAL A 440 16.19 -21.41 46.20
CA VAL A 440 17.08 -20.50 46.92
C VAL A 440 16.54 -20.25 48.33
N HIS A 441 17.46 -20.09 49.27
CA HIS A 441 17.18 -19.63 50.63
C HIS A 441 18.36 -18.76 51.03
N ARG A 442 18.17 -17.45 51.05
CA ARG A 442 19.21 -16.45 51.18
C ARG A 442 18.76 -15.37 52.13
N ASP A 443 19.61 -15.04 53.11
CA ASP A 443 19.43 -13.92 54.01
C ASP A 443 20.37 -12.77 53.55
N TYR A 444 19.77 -11.73 53.00
CA TYR A 444 20.51 -10.59 52.42
C TYR A 444 20.76 -9.48 53.41
N TYR A 445 21.94 -8.84 53.27
CA TYR A 445 22.41 -7.73 54.08
C TYR A 445 23.06 -6.67 53.19
N ILE A 446 23.03 -5.42 53.64
CA ILE A 446 23.85 -4.35 53.11
C ILE A 446 25.06 -4.18 54.06
N ALA A 447 26.24 -4.38 53.53
CA ALA A 447 27.49 -4.35 54.29
C ALA A 447 28.53 -3.44 53.63
N GLN A 448 29.36 -2.79 54.44
CA GLN A 448 30.56 -2.10 54.00
C GLN A 448 31.75 -3.03 54.11
N LEU A 449 32.52 -3.12 53.04
CA LEU A 449 33.74 -3.89 53.01
C LEU A 449 34.96 -3.02 53.40
N HIS A 450 36.11 -3.63 53.65
CA HIS A 450 37.35 -2.92 53.97
C HIS A 450 37.79 -1.94 52.87
N SER A 451 37.47 -2.24 51.63
CA SER A 451 37.64 -1.36 50.47
C SER A 451 36.81 -0.07 50.53
N GLY A 452 35.90 0.06 51.51
CA GLY A 452 34.95 1.16 51.62
C GLY A 452 33.70 1.00 50.78
N GLN A 453 33.62 0.00 49.90
CA GLN A 453 32.49 -0.25 49.03
C GLN A 453 31.28 -0.81 49.81
N LEU A 454 30.06 -0.40 49.42
CA LEU A 454 28.83 -0.97 49.90
C LEU A 454 28.43 -2.14 49.02
N ALA A 455 28.34 -3.32 49.62
CA ALA A 455 28.00 -4.57 48.95
C ALA A 455 26.65 -5.09 49.42
N TRP A 456 25.89 -5.68 48.49
CA TRP A 456 24.73 -6.49 48.79
C TRP A 456 25.18 -7.93 48.92
N VAL A 457 25.26 -8.41 50.15
CA VAL A 457 25.79 -9.72 50.50
C VAL A 457 24.68 -10.60 51.06
N PHE A 458 24.79 -11.90 50.94
CA PHE A 458 23.86 -12.82 51.56
C PHE A 458 24.57 -14.03 52.15
N ARG A 459 23.92 -14.64 53.12
CA ARG A 459 24.22 -15.94 53.65
C ARG A 459 23.27 -16.98 53.08
N ASP A 460 23.80 -18.05 52.51
CA ASP A 460 22.97 -19.15 51.97
C ASP A 460 22.60 -20.21 53.03
N ALA A 461 21.79 -21.19 52.64
CA ALA A 461 21.38 -22.29 53.50
C ALA A 461 22.52 -23.20 54.00
N ARG A 462 23.70 -23.12 53.36
CA ARG A 462 24.95 -23.84 53.70
C ARG A 462 25.94 -22.98 54.49
N GLU A 463 25.44 -21.86 55.02
CA GLU A 463 26.21 -20.89 55.78
C GLU A 463 27.34 -20.19 55.03
N GLY A 464 27.39 -20.29 53.68
CA GLY A 464 28.34 -19.56 52.85
C GLY A 464 27.92 -18.10 52.67
N TRP A 465 28.91 -17.19 52.65
CA TRP A 465 28.71 -15.80 52.38
C TRP A 465 29.06 -15.45 50.92
N PHE A 466 28.17 -14.69 50.27
CA PHE A 466 28.30 -14.32 48.86
C PHE A 466 28.00 -12.84 48.68
N VAL A 467 28.69 -12.22 47.72
CA VAL A 467 28.35 -10.90 47.14
C VAL A 467 27.44 -11.11 45.93
N HIS A 468 26.33 -10.38 45.88
CA HIS A 468 25.37 -10.43 44.77
C HIS A 468 25.24 -9.10 44.03
N GLY A 469 25.67 -8.01 44.59
CA GLY A 469 25.63 -6.69 43.95
C GLY A 469 26.36 -5.61 44.70
N TRP A 470 26.49 -4.46 44.06
CA TRP A 470 27.20 -3.30 44.55
C TRP A 470 26.29 -2.09 44.53
N PHE A 471 26.34 -1.31 45.60
CA PHE A 471 25.74 0.02 45.65
C PHE A 471 26.73 1.06 45.12
N GLY A 472 26.22 2.05 44.36
CA GLY A 472 27.02 3.15 43.84
C GLY A 472 27.32 4.21 44.89
#